data_c14856a5fb2c3f3b6a26fed5758e295d
#
_entry.id   c14856a5fb2c3f3b6a26fed5758e295d
#
_cell.length_a   1.000
_cell.length_b   1.000
_cell.length_c   1.000
_cell.angle_alpha   90.00
_cell.angle_beta   90.00
_cell.angle_gamma   90.00
#
_symmetry.space_group_name_H-M   'P 1'
#
loop_
_entity.id
_entity.type
_entity.pdbx_description
1 polymer ?
#
loop_
_entity_poly.entity_id
_entity_poly.type
_entity_poly.pdbx_seq_one_letter_code
_entity_poly.pdbx_strand_id
1 'polypeptide(L)'
;ISRCVELCRKNNVKSYIGLPRVDRGTYNVKSNSDGYMIRNMSQKTKCDKEVIADYCIYAFNNYAVSALEDYGITGITYPLELNEKELSEMDIDNGELVVYGRIPLMITANCIDKTSGNCHKGSTLFSMLRDRKNALLPVLTCCKFCYNIIYNSVPVYLFDKLDRIRIQPEYYGIIFTTENAAEVVDVFKCFNNRTKPEDNTFTRGHFTRGVE
;
A
#
# COMPACT_ATOMS: atom_id res chain seq x y z
N ILE A 1 -2.15 0.50 17.48
CA ILE A 1 -2.28 -0.84 16.87
C ILE A 1 -3.28 -1.67 17.66
N SER A 2 -3.09 -1.96 18.95
CA SER A 2 -3.96 -2.86 19.75
C SER A 2 -5.44 -2.49 19.67
N ARG A 3 -5.79 -1.20 19.78
CA ARG A 3 -7.18 -0.72 19.66
C ARG A 3 -7.79 -1.00 18.28
N CYS A 4 -7.02 -0.86 17.20
CA CYS A 4 -7.50 -1.14 15.84
C CYS A 4 -7.75 -2.65 15.67
N VAL A 5 -6.84 -3.49 16.14
CA VAL A 5 -7.00 -4.96 16.11
C VAL A 5 -8.24 -5.41 16.89
N GLU A 6 -8.49 -4.82 18.05
CA GLU A 6 -9.71 -5.09 18.85
C GLU A 6 -10.99 -4.69 18.10
N LEU A 7 -10.97 -3.53 17.42
CA LEU A 7 -12.11 -3.08 16.62
C LEU A 7 -12.37 -4.03 15.43
N CYS A 8 -11.33 -4.45 14.72
CA CYS A 8 -11.45 -5.44 13.65
C CYS A 8 -12.08 -6.73 14.18
N ARG A 9 -11.57 -7.26 15.29
CA ARG A 9 -12.10 -8.49 15.91
C ARG A 9 -13.56 -8.36 16.33
N LYS A 10 -13.96 -7.24 16.93
CA LYS A 10 -15.36 -6.98 17.31
C LYS A 10 -16.32 -6.96 16.12
N ASN A 11 -15.82 -6.64 14.94
CA ASN A 11 -16.61 -6.57 13.70
C ASN A 11 -16.38 -7.77 12.77
N ASN A 12 -15.74 -8.85 13.23
CA ASN A 12 -15.41 -10.03 12.43
C ASN A 12 -14.58 -9.70 11.18
N VAL A 13 -13.69 -8.72 11.27
CA VAL A 13 -12.78 -8.32 10.21
C VAL A 13 -11.38 -8.79 10.54
N LYS A 14 -10.72 -9.50 9.62
CA LYS A 14 -9.31 -9.87 9.76
C LYS A 14 -8.42 -8.64 9.80
N SER A 15 -7.38 -8.71 10.62
CA SER A 15 -6.42 -7.62 10.82
C SER A 15 -5.00 -8.06 10.48
N TYR A 16 -4.35 -7.34 9.57
CA TYR A 16 -2.96 -7.57 9.20
C TYR A 16 -2.12 -6.33 9.53
N ILE A 17 -0.93 -6.55 10.08
CA ILE A 17 -0.01 -5.44 10.38
C ILE A 17 1.00 -5.31 9.26
N GLY A 18 0.96 -4.18 8.55
CA GLY A 18 1.98 -3.82 7.58
C GLY A 18 3.31 -3.51 8.26
N LEU A 19 4.35 -4.28 7.95
CA LEU A 19 5.69 -4.07 8.50
C LEU A 19 6.37 -2.87 7.82
N PRO A 20 7.33 -2.20 8.48
CA PRO A 20 7.96 -1.01 7.90
C PRO A 20 8.74 -1.35 6.63
N ARG A 21 8.72 -0.45 5.64
CA ARG A 21 9.45 -0.64 4.38
C ARG A 21 10.96 -0.69 4.57
N VAL A 22 11.48 0.04 5.54
CA VAL A 22 12.90 0.01 5.92
C VAL A 22 13.02 -0.77 7.21
N ASP A 23 13.58 -1.96 7.13
CA ASP A 23 13.84 -2.80 8.28
C ASP A 23 15.24 -2.53 8.84
N ARG A 24 15.29 -1.99 10.06
CA ARG A 24 16.54 -1.78 10.81
C ARG A 24 16.64 -2.69 12.04
N GLY A 25 15.80 -3.72 12.13
CA GLY A 25 15.77 -4.63 13.28
C GLY A 25 15.25 -4.01 14.58
N THR A 26 14.70 -2.81 14.54
CA THR A 26 14.35 -2.00 15.74
C THR A 26 12.89 -2.12 16.17
N TYR A 27 12.12 -3.04 15.60
CA TYR A 27 10.71 -3.22 15.93
C TYR A 27 10.38 -4.64 16.35
N ASN A 28 9.40 -4.77 17.23
CA ASN A 28 8.86 -6.05 17.64
C ASN A 28 7.64 -6.40 16.75
N VAL A 29 7.64 -7.59 16.19
CA VAL A 29 6.58 -8.09 15.30
C VAL A 29 5.41 -8.69 16.08
N LYS A 30 5.58 -9.06 17.35
CA LYS A 30 4.53 -9.72 18.15
C LYS A 30 3.31 -8.82 18.32
N SER A 31 2.17 -9.28 17.82
CA SER A 31 0.88 -8.61 17.94
C SER A 31 -0.27 -9.63 18.02
N ASN A 32 -1.44 -9.15 18.42
CA ASN A 32 -2.69 -9.94 18.43
C ASN A 32 -3.46 -9.87 17.10
N SER A 33 -2.83 -9.36 16.01
CA SER A 33 -3.42 -9.39 14.65
C SER A 33 -3.54 -10.81 14.12
N ASP A 34 -4.32 -10.99 13.06
CA ASP A 34 -4.48 -12.29 12.40
C ASP A 34 -3.25 -12.64 11.55
N GLY A 35 -2.56 -11.63 11.01
CA GLY A 35 -1.36 -11.81 10.21
C GLY A 35 -0.54 -10.55 10.02
N TYR A 36 0.40 -10.62 9.07
CA TYR A 36 1.33 -9.56 8.74
C TYR A 36 1.38 -9.34 7.22
N MET A 37 1.54 -8.09 6.81
CA MET A 37 1.89 -7.72 5.45
C MET A 37 3.37 -7.36 5.40
N ILE A 38 4.18 -8.16 4.72
CA ILE A 38 5.63 -7.95 4.59
C ILE A 38 5.95 -7.07 3.38
N ARG A 39 6.99 -6.28 3.51
CA ARG A 39 7.52 -5.38 2.48
C ARG A 39 8.97 -5.65 2.13
N ASN A 40 9.54 -6.68 2.76
CA ASN A 40 10.88 -7.18 2.52
C ASN A 40 10.90 -8.67 2.90
N MET A 41 11.54 -9.51 2.09
CA MET A 41 11.58 -10.96 2.30
C MET A 41 12.19 -11.36 3.64
N SER A 42 13.16 -10.60 4.16
CA SER A 42 13.75 -10.87 5.48
C SER A 42 12.75 -10.76 6.64
N GLN A 43 11.62 -10.09 6.43
CA GLN A 43 10.57 -9.94 7.44
C GLN A 43 9.80 -11.24 7.68
N LYS A 44 9.70 -12.12 6.67
CA LYS A 44 8.99 -13.41 6.78
C LYS A 44 9.51 -14.26 7.94
N THR A 45 10.83 -14.29 8.15
CA THR A 45 11.44 -15.08 9.23
C THR A 45 11.08 -14.61 10.64
N LYS A 46 10.52 -13.41 10.77
CA LYS A 46 10.07 -12.82 12.05
C LYS A 46 8.58 -13.02 12.30
N CYS A 47 7.84 -13.53 11.31
CA CYS A 47 6.39 -13.71 11.37
C CYS A 47 6.03 -15.13 11.77
N ASP A 48 5.16 -15.25 12.77
CA ASP A 48 4.65 -16.51 13.33
C ASP A 48 3.19 -16.80 12.94
N LYS A 49 2.64 -15.99 12.02
CA LYS A 49 1.25 -16.05 11.56
C LYS A 49 1.18 -15.95 10.04
N GLU A 50 -0.05 -15.87 9.53
CA GLU A 50 -0.35 -15.63 8.11
C GLU A 50 0.41 -14.41 7.58
N VAL A 51 0.98 -14.52 6.38
CA VAL A 51 1.82 -13.49 5.78
C VAL A 51 1.39 -13.18 4.37
N ILE A 52 1.05 -11.91 4.13
CA ILE A 52 0.76 -11.35 2.82
C ILE A 52 1.98 -10.59 2.30
N ALA A 53 2.33 -10.78 1.04
CA ALA A 53 3.36 -9.99 0.36
C ALA A 53 2.75 -8.70 -0.20
N ASP A 54 3.24 -7.54 0.24
CA ASP A 54 2.90 -6.22 -0.32
C ASP A 54 3.44 -6.11 -1.77
N TYR A 55 2.83 -5.33 -2.64
CA TYR A 55 3.23 -5.11 -4.04
C TYR A 55 4.72 -4.80 -4.24
N CYS A 56 5.41 -4.27 -3.23
CA CYS A 56 6.83 -3.97 -3.30
C CYS A 56 7.75 -5.21 -3.22
N ILE A 57 7.20 -6.40 -2.99
CA ILE A 57 7.94 -7.68 -3.10
C ILE A 57 8.14 -8.08 -4.58
N TYR A 58 7.39 -7.48 -5.50
CA TYR A 58 7.55 -7.61 -6.95
C TYR A 58 7.40 -9.03 -7.50
N ALA A 59 6.24 -9.65 -7.30
CA ALA A 59 5.88 -10.89 -7.97
C ALA A 59 5.48 -10.63 -9.43
N PHE A 60 6.45 -10.47 -10.35
CA PHE A 60 6.21 -10.06 -11.74
C PHE A 60 5.77 -11.18 -12.69
N ASN A 61 5.79 -12.42 -12.27
CA ASN A 61 5.42 -13.57 -13.08
C ASN A 61 5.03 -14.77 -12.22
N ASN A 62 4.42 -15.79 -12.83
CA ASN A 62 3.94 -16.95 -12.12
C ASN A 62 5.05 -17.77 -11.44
N TYR A 63 6.30 -17.74 -11.92
CA TYR A 63 7.41 -18.37 -11.21
C TYR A 63 7.72 -17.68 -9.88
N ALA A 64 7.66 -16.33 -9.87
CA ALA A 64 7.83 -15.57 -8.65
C ALA A 64 6.65 -15.78 -7.67
N VAL A 65 5.43 -15.89 -8.19
CA VAL A 65 4.24 -16.23 -7.39
C VAL A 65 4.44 -17.59 -6.71
N SER A 66 4.70 -18.66 -7.47
CA SER A 66 4.93 -20.00 -6.92
C SER A 66 6.08 -20.04 -5.92
N ALA A 67 7.17 -19.32 -6.16
CA ALA A 67 8.28 -19.25 -5.21
C ALA A 67 7.91 -18.56 -3.89
N LEU A 68 7.03 -17.56 -3.93
CA LEU A 68 6.52 -16.91 -2.72
C LEU A 68 5.58 -17.83 -1.95
N GLU A 69 4.70 -18.54 -2.64
CA GLU A 69 3.79 -19.53 -2.05
C GLU A 69 4.55 -20.68 -1.40
N ASP A 70 5.56 -21.24 -2.08
CA ASP A 70 6.47 -22.26 -1.56
C ASP A 70 7.23 -21.77 -0.32
N TYR A 71 7.52 -20.47 -0.27
CA TYR A 71 8.13 -19.84 0.91
C TYR A 71 7.13 -19.59 2.05
N GLY A 72 5.87 -19.95 1.87
CA GLY A 72 4.79 -19.83 2.86
C GLY A 72 4.18 -18.43 2.96
N ILE A 73 4.13 -17.70 1.85
CA ILE A 73 3.30 -16.51 1.67
C ILE A 73 1.89 -16.96 1.32
N THR A 74 0.89 -16.42 2.00
CA THR A 74 -0.51 -16.85 1.90
C THR A 74 -1.40 -15.93 1.09
N GLY A 75 -0.88 -14.78 0.67
CA GLY A 75 -1.57 -13.83 -0.21
C GLY A 75 -0.56 -12.85 -0.80
N ILE A 76 -0.84 -12.36 -2.00
CA ILE A 76 0.07 -11.51 -2.76
C ILE A 76 -0.71 -10.30 -3.29
N THR A 77 -0.19 -9.09 -2.99
CA THR A 77 -0.69 -7.88 -3.64
C THR A 77 -0.09 -7.78 -5.05
N TYR A 78 -0.95 -7.66 -6.05
CA TYR A 78 -0.54 -7.53 -7.46
C TYR A 78 0.46 -6.38 -7.65
N PRO A 79 1.47 -6.55 -8.52
CA PRO A 79 2.44 -5.51 -8.85
C PRO A 79 1.76 -4.26 -9.45
N LEU A 80 2.19 -3.08 -9.02
CA LEU A 80 1.63 -1.81 -9.50
C LEU A 80 2.16 -1.37 -10.87
N GLU A 81 3.21 -2.01 -11.36
CA GLU A 81 3.93 -1.65 -12.59
C GLU A 81 3.45 -2.41 -13.82
N LEU A 82 2.69 -3.49 -13.64
CA LEU A 82 2.11 -4.26 -14.71
C LEU A 82 0.77 -3.64 -15.17
N ASN A 83 0.50 -3.77 -16.47
CA ASN A 83 -0.79 -3.37 -17.01
C ASN A 83 -1.86 -4.45 -16.82
N GLU A 84 -3.12 -4.12 -17.11
CA GLU A 84 -4.26 -5.02 -16.93
C GLU A 84 -4.09 -6.36 -17.65
N LYS A 85 -3.52 -6.37 -18.86
CA LYS A 85 -3.31 -7.60 -19.63
C LYS A 85 -2.29 -8.50 -18.94
N GLU A 86 -1.14 -7.95 -18.57
CA GLU A 86 -0.08 -8.68 -17.85
C GLU A 86 -0.57 -9.22 -16.51
N LEU A 87 -1.32 -8.41 -15.76
CA LEU A 87 -1.93 -8.83 -14.50
C LEU A 87 -2.96 -9.95 -14.69
N SER A 88 -3.71 -9.95 -15.79
CA SER A 88 -4.71 -11.01 -16.08
C SER A 88 -4.07 -12.35 -16.47
N GLU A 89 -2.78 -12.38 -16.77
CA GLU A 89 -2.01 -13.59 -17.07
C GLU A 89 -1.32 -14.18 -15.82
N MET A 90 -1.46 -13.50 -14.67
CA MET A 90 -0.91 -13.96 -13.40
C MET A 90 -1.90 -14.89 -12.68
N ASP A 91 -1.37 -16.01 -12.20
CA ASP A 91 -2.10 -17.00 -11.41
C ASP A 91 -1.78 -16.77 -9.93
N ILE A 92 -2.57 -15.93 -9.29
CA ILE A 92 -2.41 -15.56 -7.88
C ILE A 92 -3.66 -15.95 -7.10
N ASP A 93 -3.53 -17.00 -6.31
CA ASP A 93 -4.52 -17.32 -5.27
C ASP A 93 -4.46 -16.24 -4.16
N ASN A 94 -5.59 -15.85 -3.59
CA ASN A 94 -5.67 -14.79 -2.59
C ASN A 94 -4.99 -13.47 -3.01
N GLY A 95 -5.19 -13.08 -4.27
CA GLY A 95 -4.62 -11.87 -4.85
C GLY A 95 -5.32 -10.60 -4.40
N GLU A 96 -4.57 -9.57 -4.00
CA GLU A 96 -5.08 -8.23 -3.70
C GLU A 96 -4.73 -7.26 -4.83
N LEU A 97 -5.72 -6.70 -5.51
CA LEU A 97 -5.54 -5.62 -6.48
C LEU A 97 -5.72 -4.26 -5.81
N VAL A 98 -4.69 -3.43 -5.81
CA VAL A 98 -4.80 -2.04 -5.31
C VAL A 98 -5.59 -1.22 -6.32
N VAL A 99 -6.77 -0.76 -5.88
CA VAL A 99 -7.72 -0.01 -6.74
C VAL A 99 -7.85 1.46 -6.36
N TYR A 100 -7.31 1.84 -5.19
CA TYR A 100 -7.25 3.22 -4.72
C TYR A 100 -6.06 3.44 -3.80
N GLY A 101 -5.42 4.60 -3.94
CA GLY A 101 -4.48 5.13 -2.96
C GLY A 101 -3.30 5.88 -3.57
N ARG A 102 -2.64 6.69 -2.74
CA ARG A 102 -1.42 7.39 -3.12
C ARG A 102 -0.24 6.45 -3.04
N ILE A 103 0.34 6.15 -4.18
CA ILE A 103 1.49 5.23 -4.26
C ILE A 103 2.77 5.98 -3.88
N PRO A 104 3.65 5.38 -3.07
CA PRO A 104 4.97 5.92 -2.79
C PRO A 104 5.80 6.05 -4.07
N LEU A 105 6.29 7.25 -4.33
CA LEU A 105 7.24 7.53 -5.42
C LEU A 105 8.68 7.32 -4.96
N MET A 106 8.96 7.62 -3.69
CA MET A 106 10.31 7.54 -3.15
C MET A 106 10.28 7.23 -1.65
N ILE A 107 11.25 6.43 -1.22
CA ILE A 107 11.58 6.24 0.19
C ILE A 107 13.01 6.74 0.38
N THR A 108 13.21 7.68 1.30
CA THR A 108 14.51 8.28 1.53
C THR A 108 14.88 8.35 3.00
N ALA A 109 16.12 8.02 3.33
CA ALA A 109 16.70 8.22 4.65
C ALA A 109 17.12 9.69 4.89
N ASN A 110 17.14 10.53 3.84
CA ASN A 110 17.38 11.96 3.96
C ASN A 110 16.13 12.64 4.50
N CYS A 111 16.07 12.83 5.81
CA CYS A 111 14.91 13.39 6.49
C CYS A 111 14.79 14.91 6.23
N ILE A 112 13.66 15.32 5.67
CA ILE A 112 13.34 16.72 5.36
C ILE A 112 13.40 17.58 6.62
N ASP A 113 12.77 17.13 7.71
CA ASP A 113 12.72 17.87 8.97
C ASP A 113 14.11 18.00 9.60
N LYS A 114 14.94 16.96 9.52
CA LYS A 114 16.31 17.02 10.01
C LYS A 114 17.17 17.96 9.20
N THR A 115 17.01 17.96 7.88
CA THR A 115 17.76 18.83 6.97
C THR A 115 17.39 20.31 7.17
N SER A 116 16.12 20.61 7.48
CA SER A 116 15.64 21.96 7.79
C SER A 116 15.86 22.39 9.25
N GLY A 117 16.48 21.56 10.08
CA GLY A 117 16.71 21.86 11.50
C GLY A 117 15.50 21.64 12.42
N ASN A 118 14.38 21.14 11.89
CA ASN A 118 13.10 21.00 12.59
C ASN A 118 12.80 19.56 13.03
N CYS A 119 13.82 18.79 13.43
CA CYS A 119 13.63 17.40 13.84
C CYS A 119 12.79 17.26 15.11
N HIS A 120 11.63 16.60 15.04
CA HIS A 120 10.68 16.41 16.13
C HIS A 120 10.94 15.14 16.98
N LYS A 121 11.99 14.39 16.71
CA LYS A 121 12.47 13.23 17.50
C LYS A 121 11.39 12.26 17.96
N GLY A 122 10.55 11.75 17.06
CA GLY A 122 9.62 10.66 17.40
C GLY A 122 8.16 10.84 17.05
N SER A 123 7.73 11.99 16.56
CA SER A 123 6.39 12.15 15.98
C SER A 123 6.39 11.81 14.48
N THR A 124 5.35 11.11 14.05
CA THR A 124 5.09 10.91 12.62
C THR A 124 4.27 12.09 12.13
N LEU A 125 4.76 12.82 11.14
CA LEU A 125 4.13 14.03 10.61
C LEU A 125 3.97 13.91 9.10
N PHE A 126 2.92 14.57 8.59
CA PHE A 126 2.79 14.85 7.17
C PHE A 126 3.28 16.26 6.87
N SER A 127 4.06 16.37 5.81
CA SER A 127 4.47 17.63 5.20
C SER A 127 4.21 17.58 3.69
N MET A 128 4.40 18.71 2.99
CA MET A 128 4.15 18.79 1.55
C MET A 128 5.42 19.27 0.85
N LEU A 129 5.86 18.55 -0.16
CA LEU A 129 6.85 19.01 -1.12
C LEU A 129 6.15 19.56 -2.35
N ARG A 130 6.72 20.61 -2.94
CA ARG A 130 6.26 21.14 -4.21
C ARG A 130 7.32 20.85 -5.27
N ASP A 131 6.92 20.20 -6.34
CA ASP A 131 7.81 19.95 -7.47
C ASP A 131 7.96 21.17 -8.41
N ARG A 132 8.80 21.05 -9.44
CA ARG A 132 9.01 22.11 -10.44
C ARG A 132 7.78 22.44 -11.28
N LYS A 133 6.78 21.55 -11.32
CA LYS A 133 5.51 21.73 -12.03
C LYS A 133 4.39 22.18 -11.09
N ASN A 134 4.72 22.59 -9.87
CA ASN A 134 3.80 22.96 -8.79
C ASN A 134 2.91 21.82 -8.27
N ALA A 135 3.19 20.56 -8.59
CA ALA A 135 2.49 19.44 -7.98
C ALA A 135 2.86 19.31 -6.50
N LEU A 136 1.86 19.11 -5.65
CA LEU A 136 2.04 18.93 -4.21
C LEU A 136 2.16 17.44 -3.90
N LEU A 137 3.32 17.04 -3.39
CA LEU A 137 3.65 15.66 -3.04
C LEU A 137 3.58 15.50 -1.52
N PRO A 138 2.62 14.72 -0.98
CA PRO A 138 2.58 14.43 0.44
C PRO A 138 3.80 13.64 0.89
N VAL A 139 4.37 14.02 2.02
CA VAL A 139 5.52 13.35 2.63
C VAL A 139 5.17 12.88 4.03
N LEU A 140 5.27 11.58 4.25
CA LEU A 140 5.14 10.98 5.57
C LEU A 140 6.51 10.83 6.20
N THR A 141 6.76 11.55 7.29
CA THR A 141 7.99 11.42 8.07
C THR A 141 7.85 10.30 9.11
N CYS A 142 8.50 9.17 8.84
CA CYS A 142 8.51 8.01 9.76
C CYS A 142 9.63 8.17 10.80
N CYS A 143 9.46 9.09 11.74
CA CYS A 143 10.48 9.46 12.73
C CYS A 143 11.04 8.29 13.52
N LYS A 144 10.19 7.34 13.94
CA LYS A 144 10.60 6.14 14.68
C LYS A 144 11.69 5.33 13.96
N PHE A 145 11.67 5.33 12.62
CA PHE A 145 12.57 4.54 11.77
C PHE A 145 13.53 5.41 10.96
N CYS A 146 13.51 6.74 11.14
CA CYS A 146 14.35 7.72 10.46
C CYS A 146 14.36 7.58 8.92
N TYR A 147 13.17 7.55 8.30
CA TYR A 147 13.00 7.64 6.85
C TYR A 147 11.73 8.42 6.51
N ASN A 148 11.64 8.91 5.28
CA ASN A 148 10.43 9.54 4.74
C ASN A 148 9.89 8.73 3.59
N ILE A 149 8.57 8.80 3.41
CA ILE A 149 7.87 8.29 2.24
C ILE A 149 7.28 9.49 1.50
N ILE A 150 7.67 9.69 0.25
CA ILE A 150 7.12 10.71 -0.64
C ILE A 150 6.08 10.03 -1.51
N TYR A 151 4.83 10.48 -1.40
CA TYR A 151 3.71 9.93 -2.14
C TYR A 151 3.42 10.70 -3.43
N ASN A 152 2.76 10.07 -4.36
CA ASN A 152 2.25 10.74 -5.56
C ASN A 152 1.26 11.84 -5.18
N SER A 153 1.25 12.92 -5.97
CA SER A 153 0.34 14.07 -5.80
C SER A 153 -1.14 13.69 -5.91
N VAL A 154 -1.46 12.67 -6.69
CA VAL A 154 -2.81 12.16 -6.88
C VAL A 154 -2.88 10.66 -6.60
N PRO A 155 -4.02 10.13 -6.12
CA PRO A 155 -4.17 8.70 -5.91
C PRO A 155 -4.31 7.92 -7.23
N VAL A 156 -3.90 6.66 -7.23
CA VAL A 156 -4.40 5.66 -8.19
C VAL A 156 -5.89 5.49 -7.94
N TYR A 157 -6.67 5.32 -9.00
CA TYR A 157 -8.10 5.17 -8.93
C TYR A 157 -8.62 4.27 -10.05
N LEU A 158 -9.26 3.16 -9.71
CA LEU A 158 -9.72 2.16 -10.67
C LEU A 158 -11.20 1.78 -10.51
N PHE A 159 -11.97 2.40 -9.58
CA PHE A 159 -13.32 1.95 -9.22
C PHE A 159 -14.29 1.88 -10.41
N ASP A 160 -14.25 2.87 -11.31
CA ASP A 160 -15.08 2.92 -12.51
C ASP A 160 -14.69 1.89 -13.60
N LYS A 161 -13.61 1.14 -13.37
CA LYS A 161 -13.12 0.08 -14.27
C LYS A 161 -13.48 -1.32 -13.79
N LEU A 162 -13.75 -1.50 -12.49
CA LEU A 162 -13.82 -2.81 -11.84
C LEU A 162 -14.79 -3.79 -12.48
N ASP A 163 -15.91 -3.30 -13.04
CA ASP A 163 -16.91 -4.15 -13.71
C ASP A 163 -16.45 -4.66 -15.09
N ARG A 164 -15.32 -4.17 -15.60
CA ARG A 164 -14.81 -4.46 -16.96
C ARG A 164 -13.40 -4.99 -16.99
N ILE A 165 -12.73 -5.07 -15.83
CA ILE A 165 -11.37 -5.62 -15.74
C ILE A 165 -11.38 -7.13 -15.98
N ARG A 166 -10.29 -7.64 -16.56
CA ARG A 166 -10.13 -9.07 -16.84
C ARG A 166 -9.62 -9.86 -15.63
N ILE A 167 -9.04 -9.16 -14.68
CA ILE A 167 -8.49 -9.73 -13.45
C ILE A 167 -9.65 -10.02 -12.50
N GLN A 168 -9.60 -11.17 -11.82
CA GLN A 168 -10.54 -11.53 -10.76
C GLN A 168 -9.78 -11.66 -9.43
N PRO A 169 -9.42 -10.54 -8.79
CA PRO A 169 -8.72 -10.60 -7.53
C PRO A 169 -9.66 -11.05 -6.42
N GLU A 170 -9.14 -11.76 -5.43
CA GLU A 170 -9.91 -12.12 -4.22
C GLU A 170 -10.24 -10.87 -3.39
N TYR A 171 -9.32 -9.88 -3.38
CA TYR A 171 -9.46 -8.66 -2.61
C TYR A 171 -9.18 -7.41 -3.43
N TYR A 172 -9.92 -6.34 -3.13
CA TYR A 172 -9.62 -4.99 -3.61
C TYR A 172 -8.94 -4.18 -2.51
N GLY A 173 -7.71 -3.72 -2.77
CA GLY A 173 -6.94 -2.90 -1.86
C GLY A 173 -7.29 -1.41 -1.97
N ILE A 174 -7.72 -0.80 -0.88
CA ILE A 174 -7.97 0.65 -0.75
C ILE A 174 -6.98 1.19 0.27
N ILE A 175 -5.99 1.98 -0.17
CA ILE A 175 -4.90 2.49 0.66
C ILE A 175 -5.16 3.94 1.02
N PHE A 176 -5.53 4.20 2.27
CA PHE A 176 -5.68 5.54 2.81
C PHE A 176 -4.33 6.06 3.34
N THR A 177 -4.02 7.32 3.05
CA THR A 177 -2.77 7.96 3.45
C THR A 177 -3.00 9.32 4.08
N THR A 178 -3.58 10.26 3.34
CA THR A 178 -3.82 11.66 3.75
C THR A 178 -5.28 11.98 3.98
N GLU A 179 -6.17 11.04 3.65
CA GLU A 179 -7.61 11.22 3.69
C GLU A 179 -8.10 11.37 5.14
N ASN A 180 -8.95 12.36 5.37
CA ASN A 180 -9.70 12.51 6.62
C ASN A 180 -10.92 11.58 6.65
N ALA A 181 -11.62 11.52 7.77
CA ALA A 181 -12.74 10.60 7.96
C ALA A 181 -13.91 10.81 6.97
N ALA A 182 -14.19 12.05 6.56
CA ALA A 182 -15.22 12.34 5.57
C ALA A 182 -14.81 11.87 4.17
N GLU A 183 -13.57 12.15 3.77
CA GLU A 183 -12.99 11.67 2.51
C GLU A 183 -12.97 10.14 2.43
N VAL A 184 -12.64 9.45 3.53
CA VAL A 184 -12.72 7.98 3.62
C VAL A 184 -14.13 7.47 3.30
N VAL A 185 -15.16 8.09 3.89
CA VAL A 185 -16.55 7.72 3.62
C VAL A 185 -16.92 7.94 2.15
N ASP A 186 -16.47 9.06 1.55
CA ASP A 186 -16.77 9.37 0.16
C ASP A 186 -16.04 8.42 -0.82
N VAL A 187 -14.80 8.03 -0.50
CA VAL A 187 -14.08 6.98 -1.25
C VAL A 187 -14.86 5.66 -1.24
N PHE A 188 -15.39 5.23 -0.07
CA PHE A 188 -16.21 4.02 -0.01
C PHE A 188 -17.54 4.14 -0.78
N LYS A 189 -18.19 5.31 -0.77
CA LYS A 189 -19.38 5.55 -1.62
C LYS A 189 -19.04 5.40 -3.10
N CYS A 190 -17.95 6.00 -3.53
CA CYS A 190 -17.48 5.88 -4.93
C CYS A 190 -17.12 4.44 -5.30
N PHE A 191 -16.49 3.70 -4.39
CA PHE A 191 -16.18 2.27 -4.59
C PHE A 191 -17.46 1.44 -4.78
N ASN A 192 -18.44 1.61 -3.90
CA ASN A 192 -19.70 0.88 -3.97
C ASN A 192 -20.52 1.21 -5.22
N ASN A 193 -20.50 2.48 -5.66
CA ASN A 193 -21.26 2.94 -6.82
C ASN A 193 -20.49 2.81 -8.14
N ARG A 194 -19.23 2.35 -8.13
CA ARG A 194 -18.37 2.26 -9.33
C ARG A 194 -18.23 3.60 -10.07
N THR A 195 -18.25 4.70 -9.35
CA THR A 195 -18.13 6.05 -9.90
C THR A 195 -16.69 6.56 -9.82
N LYS A 196 -16.40 7.63 -10.54
CA LYS A 196 -15.12 8.36 -10.48
C LYS A 196 -15.33 9.74 -9.84
N PRO A 197 -14.28 10.37 -9.28
CA PRO A 197 -14.36 11.74 -8.79
C PRO A 197 -14.71 12.72 -9.92
N GLU A 198 -15.49 13.75 -9.59
CA GLU A 198 -15.91 14.77 -10.55
C GLU A 198 -14.76 15.62 -11.09
N ASP A 199 -13.78 15.88 -10.23
CA ASP A 199 -12.62 16.74 -10.51
C ASP A 199 -11.49 16.07 -11.31
N ASN A 200 -11.61 14.76 -11.61
CA ASN A 200 -10.60 13.95 -12.28
C ASN A 200 -9.17 14.05 -11.68
N THR A 201 -9.05 14.35 -10.39
CA THR A 201 -7.77 14.45 -9.67
C THR A 201 -7.24 13.07 -9.27
N PHE A 202 -6.97 12.22 -10.24
CA PHE A 202 -6.46 10.87 -10.03
C PHE A 202 -5.56 10.39 -11.18
N THR A 203 -4.88 9.28 -10.98
CA THR A 203 -4.13 8.56 -12.01
C THR A 203 -4.61 7.11 -12.13
N ARG A 204 -4.38 6.50 -13.28
CA ARG A 204 -4.55 5.04 -13.49
C ARG A 204 -3.27 4.26 -13.15
N GLY A 205 -2.20 4.94 -12.75
CA GLY A 205 -0.89 4.32 -12.62
C GLY A 205 -0.47 3.67 -13.94
N HIS A 206 0.14 2.50 -13.84
CA HIS A 206 0.54 1.70 -15.01
C HIS A 206 -0.55 0.74 -15.52
N PHE A 207 -1.69 0.68 -14.84
CA PHE A 207 -2.77 -0.27 -15.14
C PHE A 207 -3.23 -0.26 -16.61
N THR A 208 -3.23 0.90 -17.27
CA THR A 208 -3.68 1.01 -18.66
C THR A 208 -2.57 0.81 -19.69
N ARG A 209 -1.32 1.19 -19.37
CA ARG A 209 -0.22 1.26 -20.36
C ARG A 209 1.01 0.43 -20.01
N GLY A 210 1.14 0.00 -18.75
CA GLY A 210 2.37 -0.61 -18.24
C GLY A 210 3.49 0.41 -18.03
N VAL A 211 4.70 -0.12 -17.79
CA VAL A 211 5.95 0.65 -17.76
C VAL A 211 6.59 0.50 -19.13
N GLU A 212 6.78 1.62 -19.84
CA GLU A 212 7.48 1.67 -21.13
C GLU A 212 9.00 1.76 -20.91
#